data_e74dac5a36d935eb6b6172e55de6913f
#
_entry.id   e74dac5a36d935eb6b6172e55de6913f
#
_cell.length_a   1.000
_cell.length_b   1.000
_cell.length_c   1.000
_cell.angle_alpha   90.00
_cell.angle_beta   90.00
_cell.angle_gamma   90.00
#
_symmetry.space_group_name_H-M   'P 1'
#
loop_
_entity.id
_entity.type
_entity.pdbx_description
1 polymer ?
#
loop_
_entity_poly.entity_id
_entity_poly.type
_entity_poly.pdbx_seq_one_letter_code
_entity_poly.pdbx_strand_id
1 'polypeptide(L)'
;MFTELEKNKDLIRRWIEFSNTGFLGGFDPFISREYVGHLGATKIDRNELERLERQFSAAFPDTHHAVDDLIAEGDRVVIRTTAHATHRGRFEGIDPTNRSVEFTGLVVYRIQDGKIAESWGEIDFGRVIRELRRA
;
A
#
# COMPACT_ATOMS: atom_id res chain seq x y z
N MET A 1 4.01 26.87 9.44
CA MET A 1 5.11 26.15 8.78
C MET A 1 5.14 24.70 9.28
N PHE A 2 5.18 23.76 8.37
CA PHE A 2 5.23 22.35 8.75
C PHE A 2 6.66 21.92 9.09
N THR A 3 6.80 21.14 10.17
CA THR A 3 8.05 20.44 10.48
C THR A 3 8.33 19.35 9.45
N GLU A 4 9.56 18.83 9.43
CA GLU A 4 9.89 17.70 8.57
C GLU A 4 9.02 16.47 8.86
N LEU A 5 8.72 16.21 10.15
CA LEU A 5 7.83 15.10 10.52
C LEU A 5 6.43 15.29 9.96
N GLU A 6 5.89 16.50 10.02
CA GLU A 6 4.56 16.80 9.48
C GLU A 6 4.52 16.68 7.96
N LYS A 7 5.58 17.14 7.27
CA LYS A 7 5.70 16.98 5.81
C LYS A 7 5.75 15.51 5.41
N ASN A 8 6.51 14.71 6.16
CA ASN A 8 6.64 13.28 5.90
C ASN A 8 5.31 12.56 6.13
N LYS A 9 4.59 12.88 7.20
CA LYS A 9 3.25 12.35 7.44
C LYS A 9 2.28 12.73 6.33
N ASP A 10 2.33 13.99 5.87
CA ASP A 10 1.47 14.48 4.80
C ASP A 10 1.71 13.72 3.50
N LEU A 11 2.97 13.46 3.16
CA LEU A 11 3.33 12.66 1.99
C LEU A 11 2.66 11.28 2.06
N ILE A 12 2.72 10.62 3.22
CA ILE A 12 2.13 9.29 3.36
C ILE A 12 0.60 9.35 3.31
N ARG A 13 -0.04 10.37 3.90
CA ARG A 13 -1.49 10.55 3.77
C ARG A 13 -1.89 10.69 2.30
N ARG A 14 -1.15 11.50 1.53
CA ARG A 14 -1.41 11.69 0.09
C ARG A 14 -1.15 10.41 -0.72
N TRP A 15 -0.15 9.62 -0.32
CA TRP A 15 0.13 8.31 -0.92
C TRP A 15 -1.06 7.36 -0.72
N ILE A 16 -1.62 7.31 0.48
CA ILE A 16 -2.80 6.47 0.77
C ILE A 16 -4.03 6.97 0.00
N GLU A 17 -4.25 8.27 -0.07
CA GLU A 17 -5.34 8.85 -0.87
C GLU A 17 -5.20 8.48 -2.35
N PHE A 18 -3.99 8.55 -2.89
CA PHE A 18 -3.69 8.13 -4.25
C PHE A 18 -4.01 6.64 -4.46
N SER A 19 -3.60 5.79 -3.54
CA SER A 19 -3.92 4.36 -3.56
C SER A 19 -5.45 4.15 -3.56
N ASN A 20 -6.19 4.92 -2.76
CA ASN A 20 -7.65 4.81 -2.67
C ASN A 20 -8.37 5.27 -3.95
N THR A 21 -7.72 5.98 -4.85
CA THR A 21 -8.26 6.27 -6.19
C THR A 21 -8.04 5.14 -7.18
N GLY A 22 -7.40 4.04 -6.76
CA GLY A 22 -6.98 2.97 -7.67
C GLY A 22 -5.72 3.34 -8.45
N PHE A 23 -4.88 4.21 -7.87
CA PHE A 23 -3.64 4.68 -8.48
C PHE A 23 -3.87 5.43 -9.80
N LEU A 24 -4.88 6.30 -9.83
CA LEU A 24 -5.13 7.16 -10.99
C LEU A 24 -4.03 8.20 -11.12
N GLY A 25 -3.15 8.02 -12.09
CA GLY A 25 -2.02 8.91 -12.35
C GLY A 25 -0.69 8.18 -12.18
N GLY A 26 0.38 8.95 -12.12
CA GLY A 26 1.74 8.43 -12.02
C GLY A 26 2.21 8.30 -10.57
N PHE A 27 3.19 7.46 -10.37
CA PHE A 27 3.83 7.24 -9.06
C PHE A 27 4.91 8.30 -8.76
N ASP A 28 5.33 9.09 -9.75
CA ASP A 28 6.43 10.06 -9.63
C ASP A 28 6.30 11.05 -8.46
N PRO A 29 5.11 11.56 -8.12
CA PRO A 29 5.01 12.48 -6.98
C PRO A 29 5.34 11.86 -5.63
N PHE A 30 5.28 10.52 -5.53
CA PHE A 30 5.35 9.82 -4.25
C PHE A 30 6.57 8.92 -4.11
N ILE A 31 7.00 8.27 -5.20
CA ILE A 31 8.00 7.19 -5.14
C ILE A 31 9.29 7.64 -5.81
N SER A 32 10.41 7.52 -5.09
CA SER A 32 11.74 7.77 -5.63
C SER A 32 12.07 6.79 -6.77
N ARG A 33 12.89 7.26 -7.73
CA ARG A 33 13.36 6.39 -8.81
C ARG A 33 14.27 5.27 -8.32
N GLU A 34 14.95 5.49 -7.20
CA GLU A 34 15.82 4.49 -6.56
C GLU A 34 15.10 3.70 -5.46
N TYR A 35 13.77 3.71 -5.47
CA TYR A 35 12.96 3.03 -4.46
C TYR A 35 13.34 1.56 -4.30
N VAL A 36 13.39 1.12 -3.04
CA VAL A 36 13.55 -0.29 -2.66
C VAL A 36 12.43 -0.64 -1.69
N GLY A 37 11.69 -1.69 -2.00
CA GLY A 37 10.64 -2.20 -1.13
C GLY A 37 10.99 -3.57 -0.56
N HIS A 38 10.52 -3.83 0.64
CA HIS A 38 10.65 -5.12 1.30
C HIS A 38 9.26 -5.64 1.64
N LEU A 39 8.82 -6.71 0.96
CA LEU A 39 7.57 -7.40 1.25
C LEU A 39 7.92 -8.73 1.90
N GLY A 40 7.91 -8.77 3.24
CA GLY A 40 8.47 -9.90 3.96
C GLY A 40 9.94 -10.07 3.58
N ALA A 41 10.33 -11.24 3.08
CA ALA A 41 11.70 -11.53 2.66
C ALA A 41 12.00 -11.11 1.21
N THR A 42 11.00 -10.66 0.46
CA THR A 42 11.15 -10.33 -0.96
C THR A 42 11.49 -8.86 -1.13
N LYS A 43 12.56 -8.59 -1.89
CA LYS A 43 13.00 -7.23 -2.21
C LYS A 43 12.49 -6.86 -3.60
N ILE A 44 11.91 -5.66 -3.74
CA ILE A 44 11.35 -5.19 -5.00
C ILE A 44 11.88 -3.80 -5.36
N ASP A 45 11.90 -3.49 -6.66
CA ASP A 45 12.20 -2.16 -7.15
C ASP A 45 10.91 -1.37 -7.42
N ARG A 46 11.06 -0.14 -7.91
CA ARG A 46 9.93 0.74 -8.20
C ARG A 46 8.99 0.16 -9.28
N ASN A 47 9.53 -0.42 -10.33
CA ASN A 47 8.70 -0.98 -11.41
C ASN A 47 7.88 -2.16 -10.91
N GLU A 48 8.46 -2.99 -10.06
CA GLU A 48 7.76 -4.11 -9.44
C GLU A 48 6.68 -3.62 -8.47
N LEU A 49 6.96 -2.57 -7.69
CA LEU A 49 5.95 -1.95 -6.82
C LEU A 49 4.75 -1.50 -7.64
N GLU A 50 4.99 -0.75 -8.71
CA GLU A 50 3.90 -0.24 -9.56
C GLU A 50 3.08 -1.37 -10.17
N ARG A 51 3.76 -2.42 -10.66
CA ARG A 51 3.08 -3.59 -11.21
C ARG A 51 2.22 -4.31 -10.17
N LEU A 52 2.76 -4.55 -8.97
CA LEU A 52 2.04 -5.23 -7.89
C LEU A 52 0.84 -4.42 -7.41
N GLU A 53 1.00 -3.12 -7.24
CA GLU A 53 -0.09 -2.24 -6.80
C GLU A 53 -1.22 -2.19 -7.84
N ARG A 54 -0.87 -2.12 -9.12
CA ARG A 54 -1.88 -2.11 -10.19
C ARG A 54 -2.56 -3.46 -10.35
N GLN A 55 -1.85 -4.57 -10.16
CA GLN A 55 -2.44 -5.91 -10.17
C GLN A 55 -3.45 -6.08 -9.03
N PHE A 56 -3.09 -5.63 -7.83
CA PHE A 56 -4.01 -5.68 -6.70
C PHE A 56 -5.24 -4.82 -6.94
N SER A 57 -5.05 -3.61 -7.44
CA SER A 57 -6.14 -2.70 -7.76
C SER A 57 -7.07 -3.26 -8.84
N ALA A 58 -6.54 -4.00 -9.82
CA ALA A 58 -7.36 -4.65 -10.84
C ALA A 58 -8.22 -5.77 -10.25
N ALA A 59 -7.69 -6.52 -9.29
CA ALA A 59 -8.42 -7.60 -8.60
C ALA A 59 -9.44 -7.04 -7.58
N PHE A 60 -9.13 -5.92 -6.96
CA PHE A 60 -9.93 -5.28 -5.90
C PHE A 60 -10.08 -3.79 -6.19
N PRO A 61 -10.86 -3.42 -7.22
CA PRO A 61 -10.87 -2.04 -7.72
C PRO A 61 -11.49 -1.01 -6.77
N ASP A 62 -12.26 -1.45 -5.78
CA ASP A 62 -12.88 -0.60 -4.78
C ASP A 62 -12.10 -0.55 -3.46
N THR A 63 -10.84 -0.97 -3.46
CA THR A 63 -10.05 -1.00 -2.21
C THR A 63 -9.99 0.38 -1.57
N HIS A 64 -10.34 0.41 -0.29
CA HIS A 64 -10.23 1.59 0.54
C HIS A 64 -9.41 1.28 1.79
N HIS A 65 -8.32 2.02 1.97
CA HIS A 65 -7.47 1.94 3.13
C HIS A 65 -7.85 3.03 4.12
N ALA A 66 -8.13 2.65 5.36
CA ALA A 66 -8.23 3.57 6.48
C ALA A 66 -6.90 3.56 7.25
N VAL A 67 -6.38 4.74 7.55
CA VAL A 67 -5.17 4.86 8.36
C VAL A 67 -5.59 4.86 9.82
N ASP A 68 -5.24 3.80 10.54
CA ASP A 68 -5.57 3.65 11.96
C ASP A 68 -4.54 4.33 12.85
N ASP A 69 -3.26 4.24 12.49
CA ASP A 69 -2.16 4.93 13.17
C ASP A 69 -1.18 5.50 12.15
N LEU A 70 -0.62 6.65 12.46
CA LEU A 70 0.36 7.34 11.63
C LEU A 70 1.39 7.98 12.56
N ILE A 71 2.59 7.44 12.57
CA ILE A 71 3.65 7.80 13.51
C ILE A 71 4.92 8.14 12.72
N ALA A 72 5.56 9.26 13.04
CA ALA A 72 6.80 9.67 12.36
C ALA A 72 7.91 9.95 13.36
N GLU A 73 9.11 9.53 13.02
CA GLU A 73 10.34 9.84 13.74
C GLU A 73 11.51 9.85 12.76
N GLY A 74 12.34 10.88 12.82
CA GLY A 74 13.46 11.03 11.89
C GLY A 74 12.94 11.12 10.45
N ASP A 75 13.51 10.30 9.56
CA ASP A 75 13.11 10.19 8.17
C ASP A 75 12.07 9.08 7.91
N ARG A 76 11.48 8.51 8.97
CA ARG A 76 10.58 7.36 8.88
C ARG A 76 9.16 7.70 9.29
N VAL A 77 8.21 7.07 8.58
CA VAL A 77 6.78 7.12 8.90
C VAL A 77 6.28 5.70 8.98
N VAL A 78 5.55 5.39 10.05
CA VAL A 78 4.90 4.08 10.21
C VAL A 78 3.40 4.28 10.10
N ILE A 79 2.74 3.42 9.31
CA ILE A 79 1.28 3.39 9.27
C ILE A 79 0.78 2.01 9.65
N ARG A 80 -0.36 2.00 10.32
CA ARG A 80 -1.17 0.81 10.48
C ARG A 80 -2.49 1.08 9.78
N THR A 81 -2.90 0.18 8.89
CA THR A 81 -4.08 0.37 8.05
C THR A 81 -5.04 -0.80 8.17
N THR A 82 -6.32 -0.51 7.94
CA THR A 82 -7.36 -1.50 7.71
C THR A 82 -7.95 -1.23 6.33
N ALA A 83 -7.97 -2.24 5.49
CA ALA A 83 -8.48 -2.13 4.13
C ALA A 83 -9.75 -2.95 3.96
N HIS A 84 -10.68 -2.42 3.17
CA HIS A 84 -11.89 -3.10 2.73
C HIS A 84 -11.91 -3.12 1.21
N ALA A 85 -12.26 -4.26 0.64
CA ALA A 85 -12.28 -4.43 -0.81
C ALA A 85 -13.25 -5.51 -1.23
N THR A 86 -13.64 -5.50 -2.52
CA THR A 86 -14.47 -6.54 -3.12
C THR A 86 -13.67 -7.23 -4.21
N HIS A 87 -13.67 -8.57 -4.19
CA HIS A 87 -12.96 -9.40 -5.16
C HIS A 87 -13.69 -9.43 -6.49
N ARG A 88 -13.22 -8.63 -7.45
CA ARG A 88 -13.86 -8.49 -8.76
C ARG A 88 -12.97 -8.90 -9.93
N GLY A 89 -11.70 -9.18 -9.69
CA GLY A 89 -10.74 -9.65 -10.69
C GLY A 89 -9.97 -10.84 -10.15
N ARG A 90 -9.33 -11.60 -11.05
CA ARG A 90 -8.56 -12.78 -10.67
C ARG A 90 -7.41 -12.39 -9.72
N PHE A 91 -7.26 -13.12 -8.62
CA PHE A 91 -6.22 -12.89 -7.63
C PHE A 91 -5.64 -14.21 -7.14
N GLU A 92 -4.33 -14.37 -7.22
CA GLU A 92 -3.60 -15.58 -6.77
C GLU A 92 -4.24 -16.87 -7.30
N GLY A 93 -4.61 -16.87 -8.58
CA GLY A 93 -5.23 -18.01 -9.22
C GLY A 93 -6.71 -18.22 -8.87
N ILE A 94 -7.32 -17.33 -8.09
CA ILE A 94 -8.72 -17.42 -7.70
C ILE A 94 -9.56 -16.51 -8.59
N ASP A 95 -10.54 -17.08 -9.29
CA ASP A 95 -11.46 -16.31 -10.13
C ASP A 95 -12.35 -15.41 -9.26
N PRO A 96 -12.89 -14.31 -9.82
CA PRO A 96 -13.71 -13.36 -9.07
C PRO A 96 -14.82 -14.02 -8.29
N THR A 97 -14.89 -13.78 -6.98
CA THR A 97 -15.91 -14.34 -6.08
C THR A 97 -17.01 -13.34 -5.72
N ASN A 98 -16.80 -12.05 -5.99
CA ASN A 98 -17.61 -10.92 -5.52
C ASN A 98 -17.71 -10.83 -3.98
N ARG A 99 -16.81 -11.48 -3.27
CA ARG A 99 -16.77 -11.42 -1.81
C ARG A 99 -16.10 -10.15 -1.33
N SER A 100 -16.62 -9.60 -0.24
CA SER A 100 -15.98 -8.51 0.49
C SER A 100 -14.91 -9.10 1.39
N VAL A 101 -13.74 -8.44 1.42
CA VAL A 101 -12.64 -8.84 2.29
C VAL A 101 -12.19 -7.63 3.11
N GLU A 102 -11.68 -7.93 4.31
CA GLU A 102 -11.05 -6.95 5.17
C GLU A 102 -9.66 -7.48 5.52
N PHE A 103 -8.67 -6.61 5.47
CA PHE A 103 -7.31 -7.00 5.83
C PHE A 103 -6.53 -5.84 6.41
N THR A 104 -5.48 -6.15 7.16
CA THR A 104 -4.67 -5.15 7.83
C THR A 104 -3.27 -5.09 7.23
N GLY A 105 -2.63 -3.95 7.39
CA GLY A 105 -1.27 -3.74 6.96
C GLY A 105 -0.51 -2.88 7.94
N LEU A 106 0.78 -3.12 8.01
CA LEU A 106 1.73 -2.34 8.78
C LEU A 106 2.92 -2.06 7.87
N VAL A 107 3.21 -0.79 7.64
CA VAL A 107 4.27 -0.39 6.72
C VAL A 107 5.15 0.68 7.36
N VAL A 108 6.45 0.52 7.23
CA VAL A 108 7.44 1.54 7.56
C VAL A 108 7.93 2.15 6.25
N TYR A 109 7.87 3.46 6.14
CA TYR A 109 8.40 4.20 4.99
C TYR A 109 9.61 5.01 5.42
N ARG A 110 10.66 5.00 4.60
CA ARG A 110 11.77 5.93 4.71
C ARG A 110 11.62 7.00 3.64
N ILE A 111 11.64 8.26 4.06
CA ILE A 111 11.43 9.41 3.19
C ILE A 111 12.78 10.08 2.92
N GLN A 112 13.04 10.40 1.66
CA GLN A 112 14.23 11.12 1.24
C GLN A 112 13.86 12.09 0.12
N ASP A 113 14.26 13.35 0.27
CA ASP A 113 13.99 14.39 -0.73
C ASP A 113 12.49 14.49 -1.09
N GLY A 114 11.62 14.36 -0.08
CA GLY A 114 10.18 14.48 -0.27
C GLY A 114 9.51 13.30 -0.95
N LYS A 115 10.19 12.16 -1.07
CA LYS A 115 9.65 10.96 -1.73
C LYS A 115 9.90 9.72 -0.88
N ILE A 116 9.10 8.70 -1.10
CA ILE A 116 9.28 7.38 -0.48
C ILE A 116 10.48 6.71 -1.17
N ALA A 117 11.57 6.53 -0.44
CA ALA A 117 12.80 5.93 -0.94
C ALA A 117 12.92 4.46 -0.60
N GLU A 118 12.30 4.04 0.50
CA GLU A 118 12.33 2.64 0.95
C GLU A 118 11.09 2.35 1.78
N SER A 119 10.62 1.10 1.72
CA SER A 119 9.51 0.67 2.57
C SER A 119 9.68 -0.78 3.01
N TRP A 120 9.14 -1.08 4.18
CA TRP A 120 9.04 -2.43 4.75
C TRP A 120 7.57 -2.66 5.06
N GLY A 121 6.95 -3.61 4.37
CA GLY A 121 5.52 -3.86 4.51
C GLY A 121 5.20 -5.27 4.99
N GLU A 122 4.27 -5.34 5.93
CA GLU A 122 3.65 -6.58 6.37
C GLU A 122 2.15 -6.44 6.15
N ILE A 123 1.67 -7.05 5.07
CA ILE A 123 0.26 -7.01 4.67
C ILE A 123 -0.31 -8.42 4.83
N ASP A 124 -1.46 -8.54 5.49
CA ASP A 124 -2.08 -9.84 5.75
C ASP A 124 -2.82 -10.38 4.52
N PHE A 125 -2.07 -10.68 3.46
CA PHE A 125 -2.63 -11.33 2.27
C PHE A 125 -3.12 -12.75 2.54
N GLY A 126 -2.55 -13.41 3.55
CA GLY A 126 -3.02 -14.73 3.97
C GLY A 126 -4.49 -14.70 4.39
N ARG A 127 -4.90 -13.65 5.09
CA ARG A 127 -6.31 -13.46 5.47
C ARG A 127 -7.18 -13.29 4.22
N VAL A 128 -6.73 -12.49 3.25
CA VAL A 128 -7.48 -12.28 2.00
C VAL A 128 -7.70 -13.61 1.30
N ILE A 129 -6.64 -14.40 1.12
CA ILE A 129 -6.73 -15.69 0.45
C ILE A 129 -7.67 -16.64 1.19
N ARG A 130 -7.58 -16.72 2.52
CA ARG A 130 -8.48 -17.55 3.31
C ARG A 130 -9.94 -17.15 3.14
N GLU A 131 -10.23 -15.85 3.17
CA GLU A 131 -11.59 -15.34 2.98
C GLU A 131 -12.13 -15.68 1.58
N LEU A 132 -11.30 -15.57 0.54
CA LEU A 132 -11.71 -15.89 -0.84
C LEU A 132 -11.96 -17.38 -1.04
N ARG A 133 -11.31 -18.25 -0.27
CA ARG A 133 -11.43 -19.71 -0.37
C ARG A 133 -12.48 -20.31 0.55
N ARG A 134 -13.17 -19.49 1.33
CA ARG A 134 -14.25 -20.01 2.20
C ARG A 134 -15.37 -20.62 1.39
N ALA A 135 -15.85 -21.75 1.87
CA ALA A 135 -17.00 -22.44 1.28
C ALA A 135 -18.31 -21.67 1.56
#